data_4a1760c54684cf12089b5bf71e71b5bb
#
_entry.id   4a1760c54684cf12089b5bf71e71b5bb
#
_cell.length_a   1.000
_cell.length_b   1.000
_cell.length_c   1.000
_cell.angle_alpha   90.00
_cell.angle_beta   90.00
_cell.angle_gamma   90.00
#
_symmetry.space_group_name_H-M   'P 1'
#
loop_
_entity.id
_entity.type
_entity.pdbx_description
1 polymer ?
#
loop_
_entity_poly.entity_id
_entity_poly.type
_entity_poly.pdbx_seq_one_letter_code
_entity_poly.pdbx_strand_id
1 'polypeptide(L)'
;MDLRKAAANETSRIDLTNGIGEALLDDAGNQPAITVYGPGSKEYTAAVAARNNRTMDRLRKKGKSDITPEQQLADHAAFLAACTHSFEGIERDGLTGAALYKATYSDPSIGFIAEQVSIHLGDWGNFTTTAPTP
;
A
#
# COMPACT_ATOMS: atom_id res chain seq x y z
N MET A 1 20.41 -14.39 -22.18
CA MET A 1 19.08 -14.28 -21.57
C MET A 1 18.62 -12.82 -21.56
N ASP A 2 17.40 -12.57 -21.99
CA ASP A 2 16.83 -11.22 -21.90
C ASP A 2 16.11 -11.08 -20.53
N LEU A 3 16.68 -10.29 -19.64
CA LEU A 3 16.16 -10.10 -18.28
C LEU A 3 14.77 -9.45 -18.24
N ARG A 4 14.35 -8.77 -19.31
CA ARG A 4 12.99 -8.21 -19.39
C ARG A 4 11.92 -9.28 -19.37
N LYS A 5 12.24 -10.51 -19.73
CA LYS A 5 11.32 -11.65 -19.64
C LYS A 5 11.04 -12.07 -18.20
N ALA A 6 11.91 -11.67 -17.27
CA ALA A 6 11.77 -11.92 -15.85
C ALA A 6 11.19 -10.71 -15.10
N ALA A 7 10.72 -9.70 -15.81
CA ALA A 7 10.18 -8.48 -15.20
C ALA A 7 8.99 -8.78 -14.29
N ALA A 8 8.93 -8.07 -13.17
CA ALA A 8 7.83 -8.20 -12.22
C ALA A 8 6.53 -7.63 -12.80
N ASN A 9 5.40 -8.15 -12.35
CA ASN A 9 4.09 -7.61 -12.66
C ASN A 9 3.95 -6.23 -12.03
N GLU A 10 3.23 -5.33 -12.70
CA GLU A 10 3.04 -3.96 -12.20
C GLU A 10 2.12 -3.90 -10.98
N THR A 11 1.17 -4.82 -10.87
CA THR A 11 0.19 -4.83 -9.77
C THR A 11 0.08 -6.20 -9.13
N SER A 12 -0.47 -6.22 -7.91
CA SER A 12 -0.79 -7.44 -7.19
C SER A 12 -2.00 -7.22 -6.29
N ARG A 13 -2.84 -8.24 -6.17
CA ARG A 13 -4.04 -8.24 -5.33
C ARG A 13 -3.73 -8.80 -3.97
N ILE A 14 -4.23 -8.13 -2.93
CA ILE A 14 -4.13 -8.56 -1.54
C ILE A 14 -5.54 -8.88 -1.05
N ASP A 15 -5.82 -10.14 -0.75
CA ASP A 15 -7.05 -10.54 -0.08
C ASP A 15 -6.86 -10.27 1.42
N LEU A 16 -7.70 -9.39 1.98
CA LEU A 16 -7.47 -8.86 3.31
C LEU A 16 -7.80 -9.87 4.41
N THR A 17 -6.95 -9.87 5.44
CA THR A 17 -7.15 -10.66 6.66
C THR A 17 -7.34 -9.73 7.85
N ASN A 18 -7.92 -10.27 8.93
CA ASN A 18 -8.03 -9.56 10.19
C ASN A 18 -6.70 -9.60 10.97
N GLY A 19 -6.69 -9.03 12.19
CA GLY A 19 -5.47 -8.93 13.00
C GLY A 19 -4.86 -10.26 13.44
N ILE A 20 -5.59 -11.38 13.33
CA ILE A 20 -5.09 -12.72 13.68
C ILE A 20 -4.84 -13.60 12.45
N GLY A 21 -4.90 -13.03 11.25
CA GLY A 21 -4.58 -13.73 10.02
C GLY A 21 -5.74 -14.51 9.38
N GLU A 22 -6.95 -14.37 9.89
CA GLU A 22 -8.13 -14.99 9.29
C GLU A 22 -8.71 -14.10 8.20
N ALA A 23 -9.36 -14.71 7.19
CA ALA A 23 -10.01 -13.96 6.12
C ALA A 23 -11.00 -12.95 6.69
N LEU A 24 -10.87 -11.69 6.24
CA LEU A 24 -11.84 -10.65 6.56
C LEU A 24 -13.05 -10.85 5.65
N LEU A 25 -14.23 -10.99 6.22
CA LEU A 25 -15.46 -11.25 5.44
C LEU A 25 -16.52 -10.20 5.77
N ASP A 26 -17.24 -9.75 4.74
CA ASP A 26 -18.42 -8.90 4.93
C ASP A 26 -19.63 -9.74 5.30
N ASP A 27 -20.80 -9.11 5.51
CA ASP A 27 -22.03 -9.79 5.92
C ASP A 27 -22.51 -10.80 4.87
N ALA A 28 -22.15 -10.61 3.61
CA ALA A 28 -22.49 -11.52 2.52
C ALA A 28 -21.46 -12.64 2.34
N GLY A 29 -20.39 -12.67 3.13
CA GLY A 29 -19.31 -13.66 3.05
C GLY A 29 -18.25 -13.34 2.01
N ASN A 30 -18.22 -12.13 1.47
CA ASN A 30 -17.22 -11.70 0.50
C ASN A 30 -15.98 -11.13 1.21
N GLN A 31 -14.80 -11.48 0.71
CA GLN A 31 -13.54 -10.98 1.25
C GLN A 31 -13.12 -9.72 0.49
N PRO A 32 -12.96 -8.59 1.20
CA PRO A 32 -12.45 -7.38 0.56
C PRO A 32 -10.99 -7.54 0.13
N ALA A 33 -10.60 -6.78 -0.88
CA ALA A 33 -9.26 -6.84 -1.42
C ALA A 33 -8.74 -5.46 -1.79
N ILE A 34 -7.42 -5.34 -1.80
CA ILE A 34 -6.71 -4.15 -2.24
C ILE A 34 -5.75 -4.58 -3.34
N THR A 35 -5.77 -3.88 -4.47
CA THR A 35 -4.78 -4.06 -5.53
C THR A 35 -3.77 -2.92 -5.43
N VAL A 36 -2.49 -3.27 -5.42
CA VAL A 36 -1.40 -2.32 -5.25
C VAL A 36 -0.45 -2.34 -6.45
N TYR A 37 0.21 -1.20 -6.68
CA TYR A 37 1.32 -1.10 -7.63
C TYR A 37 2.60 -1.60 -6.96
N GLY A 38 3.30 -2.50 -7.62
CA GLY A 38 4.47 -3.15 -7.07
C GLY A 38 5.77 -2.39 -7.25
N PRO A 39 6.85 -2.90 -6.64
CA PRO A 39 8.15 -2.21 -6.63
C PRO A 39 8.78 -2.01 -8.01
N GLY A 40 8.33 -2.73 -9.03
CA GLY A 40 8.78 -2.54 -10.42
C GLY A 40 7.96 -1.55 -11.23
N SER A 41 6.93 -0.93 -10.64
CA SER A 41 6.04 -0.01 -11.36
C SER A 41 6.53 1.44 -11.28
N LYS A 42 6.11 2.24 -12.26
CA LYS A 42 6.40 3.69 -12.26
C LYS A 42 5.65 4.40 -11.12
N GLU A 43 4.47 3.92 -10.76
CA GLU A 43 3.65 4.46 -9.68
C GLU A 43 4.35 4.31 -8.33
N TYR A 44 4.95 3.14 -8.09
CA TYR A 44 5.74 2.90 -6.88
C TYR A 44 6.96 3.82 -6.83
N THR A 45 7.68 3.95 -7.95
CA THR A 45 8.85 4.84 -8.04
C THR A 45 8.45 6.29 -7.74
N ALA A 46 7.33 6.75 -8.30
CA ALA A 46 6.81 8.08 -8.03
C ALA A 46 6.40 8.27 -6.56
N ALA A 47 5.81 7.23 -5.94
CA ALA A 47 5.43 7.25 -4.53
C ALA A 47 6.66 7.37 -3.61
N VAL A 48 7.73 6.65 -3.92
CA VAL A 48 9.00 6.75 -3.17
C VAL A 48 9.59 8.15 -3.30
N ALA A 49 9.62 8.71 -4.51
CA ALA A 49 10.13 10.06 -4.74
C ALA A 49 9.32 11.10 -3.97
N ALA A 50 8.00 11.01 -3.97
CA ALA A 50 7.13 11.91 -3.22
C ALA A 50 7.38 11.82 -1.70
N ARG A 51 7.55 10.60 -1.19
CA ARG A 51 7.88 10.38 0.23
C ARG A 51 9.21 11.02 0.60
N ASN A 52 10.23 10.82 -0.23
CA ASN A 52 11.55 11.41 0.01
C ASN A 52 11.51 12.94 -0.04
N ASN A 53 10.74 13.50 -0.97
CA ASN A 53 10.58 14.96 -1.07
C ASN A 53 9.89 15.54 0.16
N ARG A 54 8.86 14.88 0.70
CA ARG A 54 8.22 15.32 1.95
C ARG A 54 9.20 15.33 3.12
N THR A 55 10.03 14.31 3.23
CA THR A 55 11.06 14.23 4.28
C THR A 55 12.06 15.37 4.14
N MET A 56 12.56 15.60 2.93
CA MET A 56 13.53 16.69 2.67
C MET A 56 12.94 18.07 2.96
N ASP A 57 11.69 18.30 2.57
CA ASP A 57 11.02 19.58 2.84
C ASP A 57 10.88 19.85 4.33
N ARG A 58 10.58 18.83 5.13
CA ARG A 58 10.52 18.98 6.59
C ARG A 58 11.87 19.31 7.19
N LEU A 59 12.91 18.65 6.73
CA LEU A 59 14.27 18.92 7.19
C LEU A 59 14.70 20.37 6.89
N ARG A 60 14.29 20.88 5.73
CA ARG A 60 14.60 22.27 5.36
C ARG A 60 13.84 23.30 6.19
N LYS A 61 12.58 23.01 6.52
CA LYS A 61 11.68 23.97 7.20
C LYS A 61 11.87 23.98 8.71
N LYS A 62 12.19 22.83 9.32
CA LYS A 62 12.19 22.66 10.78
C LYS A 62 13.58 22.35 11.35
N GLY A 63 14.62 22.33 10.53
CA GLY A 63 15.93 21.88 10.96
C GLY A 63 15.92 20.38 11.29
N LYS A 64 16.51 19.98 12.39
CA LYS A 64 16.43 18.58 12.83
C LYS A 64 14.98 18.22 13.11
N SER A 65 14.53 17.18 12.44
CA SER A 65 13.16 16.77 12.39
C SER A 65 12.58 16.37 13.75
N ASP A 66 11.68 17.17 14.25
CA ASP A 66 10.70 16.72 15.22
C ASP A 66 9.50 16.14 14.46
N ILE A 67 9.72 14.99 13.82
CA ILE A 67 8.62 14.29 13.13
C ILE A 67 7.75 13.66 14.22
N THR A 68 6.53 14.16 14.35
CA THR A 68 5.58 13.61 15.32
C THR A 68 5.06 12.26 14.85
N PRO A 69 4.58 11.39 15.77
CA PRO A 69 3.93 10.13 15.39
C PRO A 69 2.78 10.32 14.42
N GLU A 70 2.00 11.41 14.55
CA GLU A 70 0.90 11.74 13.64
C GLU A 70 1.41 12.06 12.23
N GLN A 71 2.53 12.76 12.12
CA GLN A 71 3.16 13.05 10.82
C GLN A 71 3.70 11.79 10.16
N GLN A 72 4.32 10.88 10.94
CA GLN A 72 4.79 9.59 10.44
C GLN A 72 3.65 8.75 9.90
N LEU A 73 2.54 8.70 10.64
CA LEU A 73 1.35 7.97 10.21
C LEU A 73 0.76 8.57 8.93
N ALA A 74 0.64 9.90 8.87
CA ALA A 74 0.13 10.59 7.69
C ALA A 74 1.01 10.37 6.45
N ASP A 75 2.33 10.40 6.63
CA ASP A 75 3.28 10.16 5.53
C ASP A 75 3.23 8.72 5.04
N HIS A 76 3.15 7.77 5.96
CA HIS A 76 3.03 6.36 5.61
C HIS A 76 1.71 6.09 4.87
N ALA A 77 0.61 6.66 5.35
CA ALA A 77 -0.69 6.56 4.69
C ALA A 77 -0.66 7.19 3.28
N ALA A 78 -0.01 8.34 3.12
CA ALA A 78 0.14 8.97 1.81
C ALA A 78 0.96 8.11 0.85
N PHE A 79 2.03 7.48 1.33
CA PHE A 79 2.85 6.58 0.53
C PHE A 79 2.04 5.35 0.08
N LEU A 80 1.35 4.69 1.02
CA LEU A 80 0.54 3.52 0.71
C LEU A 80 -0.61 3.86 -0.23
N ALA A 81 -1.26 5.01 -0.05
CA ALA A 81 -2.32 5.47 -0.94
C ALA A 81 -1.80 5.68 -2.37
N ALA A 82 -0.61 6.25 -2.52
CA ALA A 82 0.03 6.43 -3.83
C ALA A 82 0.38 5.11 -4.50
N CYS A 83 0.63 4.06 -3.72
CA CYS A 83 0.90 2.72 -4.22
C CYS A 83 -0.39 1.91 -4.46
N THR A 84 -1.56 2.45 -4.17
CA THR A 84 -2.82 1.71 -4.28
C THR A 84 -3.45 1.95 -5.64
N HIS A 85 -3.73 0.85 -6.34
CA HIS A 85 -4.46 0.87 -7.61
C HIS A 85 -5.97 0.95 -7.35
N SER A 86 -6.50 0.09 -6.49
CA SER A 86 -7.94 0.03 -6.23
C SER A 86 -8.29 -0.74 -4.96
N PHE A 87 -9.45 -0.40 -4.41
CA PHE A 87 -10.09 -1.11 -3.31
C PHE A 87 -11.30 -1.87 -3.87
N GLU A 88 -11.56 -3.07 -3.35
CA GLU A 88 -12.74 -3.86 -3.66
C GLU A 88 -13.45 -4.27 -2.37
N GLY A 89 -14.75 -3.98 -2.30
CA GLY A 89 -15.57 -4.37 -1.15
C GLY A 89 -15.26 -3.58 0.13
N ILE A 90 -14.71 -2.40 0.01
CA ILE A 90 -14.35 -1.53 1.14
C ILE A 90 -15.12 -0.22 1.02
N GLU A 91 -15.84 0.11 2.08
CA GLU A 91 -16.64 1.34 2.16
C GLU A 91 -16.28 2.11 3.42
N ARG A 92 -16.23 3.44 3.33
CA ARG A 92 -16.00 4.30 4.48
C ARG A 92 -16.53 5.71 4.19
N ASP A 93 -17.55 6.12 4.93
CA ASP A 93 -18.06 7.50 4.95
C ASP A 93 -18.35 8.11 3.57
N GLY A 94 -18.72 7.30 2.58
CA GLY A 94 -18.95 7.74 1.21
C GLY A 94 -17.72 8.20 0.46
N LEU A 95 -16.53 8.00 1.01
CA LEU A 95 -15.26 8.35 0.37
C LEU A 95 -14.94 7.40 -0.78
N THR A 96 -14.24 7.91 -1.79
CA THR A 96 -13.77 7.13 -2.93
C THR A 96 -12.33 7.54 -3.30
N GLY A 97 -11.63 6.67 -4.04
CA GLY A 97 -10.30 6.95 -4.56
C GLY A 97 -9.28 7.28 -3.48
N ALA A 98 -8.40 8.23 -3.74
CA ALA A 98 -7.30 8.59 -2.85
C ALA A 98 -7.77 9.00 -1.45
N ALA A 99 -8.91 9.66 -1.32
CA ALA A 99 -9.46 10.04 -0.03
C ALA A 99 -9.83 8.82 0.81
N LEU A 100 -10.44 7.81 0.19
CA LEU A 100 -10.75 6.54 0.86
C LEU A 100 -9.47 5.80 1.28
N TYR A 101 -8.48 5.73 0.40
CA TYR A 101 -7.22 5.05 0.70
C TYR A 101 -6.50 5.70 1.87
N LYS A 102 -6.35 7.00 1.86
CA LYS A 102 -5.68 7.74 2.94
C LYS A 102 -6.42 7.61 4.27
N ALA A 103 -7.74 7.71 4.26
CA ALA A 103 -8.55 7.56 5.48
C ALA A 103 -8.37 6.16 6.08
N THR A 104 -8.34 5.13 5.24
CA THR A 104 -8.16 3.75 5.67
C THR A 104 -6.76 3.52 6.25
N TYR A 105 -5.72 3.94 5.54
CA TYR A 105 -4.34 3.71 5.99
C TYR A 105 -3.93 4.56 7.19
N SER A 106 -4.61 5.67 7.44
CA SER A 106 -4.30 6.54 8.57
C SER A 106 -5.11 6.22 9.84
N ASP A 107 -5.99 5.23 9.79
CA ASP A 107 -6.81 4.83 10.94
C ASP A 107 -6.05 3.81 11.81
N PRO A 108 -5.61 4.18 13.02
CA PRO A 108 -4.87 3.26 13.87
C PRO A 108 -5.70 2.07 14.35
N SER A 109 -7.02 2.17 14.39
CA SER A 109 -7.89 1.06 14.84
C SER A 109 -7.89 -0.10 13.86
N ILE A 110 -7.55 0.12 12.60
CA ILE A 110 -7.39 -0.89 11.56
C ILE A 110 -5.97 -0.90 10.99
N GLY A 111 -4.98 -0.61 11.84
CA GLY A 111 -3.57 -0.57 11.44
C GLY A 111 -3.05 -1.85 10.81
N PHE A 112 -3.69 -2.99 11.09
CA PHE A 112 -3.35 -4.27 10.46
C PHE A 112 -3.57 -4.26 8.94
N ILE A 113 -4.46 -3.42 8.42
CA ILE A 113 -4.66 -3.27 6.97
C ILE A 113 -3.43 -2.59 6.34
N ALA A 114 -2.99 -1.46 6.89
CA ALA A 114 -1.79 -0.77 6.42
C ALA A 114 -0.55 -1.66 6.53
N GLU A 115 -0.45 -2.44 7.60
CA GLU A 115 0.65 -3.37 7.81
C GLU A 115 0.67 -4.48 6.76
N GLN A 116 -0.47 -5.08 6.43
CA GLN A 116 -0.57 -6.09 5.37
C GLN A 116 -0.11 -5.54 4.03
N VAL A 117 -0.57 -4.34 3.67
CA VAL A 117 -0.18 -3.69 2.41
C VAL A 117 1.32 -3.42 2.39
N SER A 118 1.86 -2.90 3.49
CA SER A 118 3.28 -2.59 3.61
C SER A 118 4.16 -3.81 3.44
N ILE A 119 3.82 -4.91 4.10
CA ILE A 119 4.54 -6.18 4.00
C ILE A 119 4.46 -6.74 2.58
N HIS A 120 3.29 -6.70 1.97
CA HIS A 120 3.08 -7.20 0.62
C HIS A 120 3.91 -6.44 -0.41
N LEU A 121 3.99 -5.11 -0.27
CA LEU A 121 4.80 -4.26 -1.14
C LEU A 121 6.30 -4.52 -1.01
N GLY A 122 6.75 -4.98 0.16
CA GLY A 122 8.16 -5.26 0.42
C GLY A 122 8.65 -6.59 -0.16
N ASP A 123 7.79 -7.38 -0.78
CA ASP A 123 8.14 -8.71 -1.28
C ASP A 123 7.93 -8.80 -2.80
N TRP A 124 9.03 -8.81 -3.54
CA TRP A 124 9.02 -8.97 -4.99
C TRP A 124 8.31 -10.24 -5.45
N GLY A 125 8.31 -11.30 -4.62
CA GLY A 125 7.64 -12.56 -4.91
C GLY A 125 6.14 -12.38 -5.17
N ASN A 126 5.52 -11.42 -4.52
CA ASN A 126 4.09 -11.12 -4.69
C ASN A 126 3.77 -10.52 -6.07
N PHE A 127 4.80 -10.08 -6.80
CA PHE A 127 4.67 -9.46 -8.12
C PHE A 127 5.35 -10.29 -9.21
N THR A 128 5.72 -11.52 -8.87
CA THR A 128 6.40 -12.42 -9.79
C THR A 128 5.44 -13.52 -10.23
N THR A 129 5.31 -13.69 -11.54
CA THR A 129 4.49 -14.78 -12.09
C THR A 129 5.22 -16.09 -11.89
N THR A 130 4.57 -17.03 -11.20
CA THR A 130 5.10 -18.38 -11.04
C THR A 130 5.08 -19.09 -12.39
N ALA A 131 6.22 -19.57 -12.85
CA ALA A 131 6.27 -20.38 -14.06
C ALA A 131 5.42 -21.64 -13.87
N PRO A 132 4.59 -22.04 -14.85
CA PRO A 132 3.86 -23.30 -14.73
C PRO A 132 4.84 -24.45 -14.60
N THR A 133 4.59 -25.30 -13.64
CA THR A 133 5.39 -26.51 -13.43
C THR A 133 5.19 -27.44 -14.63
N PRO A 134 6.24 -27.91 -15.27
CA PRO A 134 6.11 -28.86 -16.38
C PRO A 134 5.48 -30.18 -15.94
#